data_3765de5ed08beeda0a2a4f3bf802863a
#
_entry.id   3765de5ed08beeda0a2a4f3bf802863a
#
_cell.length_a   1.000
_cell.length_b   1.000
_cell.length_c   1.000
_cell.angle_alpha   90.00
_cell.angle_beta   90.00
_cell.angle_gamma   90.00
#
_symmetry.space_group_name_H-M   'P 1'
#
loop_
_entity.id
_entity.type
_entity.pdbx_description
1 polymer ?
#
loop_
_entity_poly.entity_id
_entity_poly.type
_entity_poly.pdbx_seq_one_letter_code
_entity_poly.pdbx_strand_id
1 'polypeptide(L)'
;MIFRESIFVTGFPGFIAGRLVERLAKSETQFFLLVQSEFVEKAMEEITEIADFTNTPLESYVIVEGDITKPDLGIAKEDLETIQFETTDVFHLAAVYDL
;
A
#
# COMPACT_ATOMS: atom_id res chain seq x y z
N MET A 1 -4.39 15.85 7.68
CA MET A 1 -5.65 15.11 7.51
C MET A 1 -5.69 13.94 8.48
N ILE A 2 -6.86 13.70 9.07
CA ILE A 2 -7.04 12.57 9.99
C ILE A 2 -7.72 11.44 9.24
N PHE A 3 -7.11 10.27 9.27
CA PHE A 3 -7.67 9.09 8.62
C PHE A 3 -8.39 8.21 9.65
N ARG A 4 -9.53 7.69 9.27
CA ARG A 4 -10.29 6.77 10.12
C ARG A 4 -9.79 5.35 9.99
N GLU A 5 -9.32 4.98 8.80
CA GLU A 5 -8.81 3.66 8.53
C GLU A 5 -7.42 3.76 7.92
N SER A 6 -6.54 2.87 8.35
CA SER A 6 -5.21 2.75 7.75
C SER A 6 -5.03 1.29 7.38
N ILE A 7 -4.86 1.03 6.10
CA ILE A 7 -4.84 -0.32 5.54
C ILE A 7 -3.45 -0.62 5.00
N PHE A 8 -2.86 -1.72 5.47
CA PHE A 8 -1.58 -2.18 4.96
C PHE A 8 -1.82 -3.24 3.89
N VAL A 9 -1.24 -3.02 2.71
CA VAL A 9 -1.45 -3.91 1.56
C VAL A 9 -0.11 -4.38 1.02
N THR A 10 0.03 -5.69 0.84
CA THR A 10 1.17 -6.27 0.13
C THR A 10 0.74 -6.65 -1.29
N GLY A 11 1.72 -6.87 -2.16
CA GLY A 11 1.43 -7.26 -3.54
C GLY A 11 1.18 -6.10 -4.49
N PHE A 12 1.39 -4.88 -4.05
CA PHE A 12 1.27 -3.68 -4.88
C PHE A 12 2.64 -3.32 -5.46
N PRO A 13 2.78 -2.84 -6.69
CA PRO A 13 1.71 -2.75 -7.69
C PRO A 13 1.36 -4.12 -8.27
N GLY A 14 0.10 -4.33 -8.54
CA GLY A 14 -0.35 -5.57 -9.11
C GLY A 14 -1.83 -5.53 -9.38
N PHE A 15 -2.29 -6.42 -10.24
CA PHE A 15 -3.66 -6.38 -10.70
C PHE A 15 -4.69 -6.49 -9.57
N ILE A 16 -4.53 -7.50 -8.71
CA ILE A 16 -5.49 -7.72 -7.63
C ILE A 16 -5.37 -6.66 -6.55
N ALA A 17 -4.13 -6.35 -6.14
CA ALA A 17 -3.91 -5.34 -5.11
C ALA A 17 -4.39 -3.97 -5.58
N GLY A 18 -4.13 -3.62 -6.83
CA GLY A 18 -4.59 -2.35 -7.40
C GLY A 18 -6.11 -2.24 -7.40
N ARG A 19 -6.79 -3.32 -7.76
CA ARG A 19 -8.26 -3.33 -7.76
C ARG A 19 -8.81 -3.22 -6.34
N LEU A 20 -8.17 -3.87 -5.38
CA LEU A 20 -8.59 -3.80 -4.00
C LEU A 20 -8.45 -2.37 -3.46
N VAL A 21 -7.30 -1.76 -3.69
CA VAL A 21 -7.04 -0.38 -3.24
C VAL A 21 -8.07 0.56 -3.85
N GLU A 22 -8.32 0.43 -5.14
CA GLU A 22 -9.30 1.25 -5.84
C GLU A 22 -10.69 1.12 -5.22
N ARG A 23 -11.10 -0.10 -4.87
CA ARG A 23 -12.41 -0.34 -4.27
C ARG A 23 -12.54 0.19 -2.85
N LEU A 24 -11.45 0.18 -2.10
CA LEU A 24 -11.46 0.60 -0.70
C LEU A 24 -11.13 2.08 -0.53
N ALA A 25 -10.69 2.76 -1.58
CA ALA A 25 -10.25 4.15 -1.50
C ALA A 25 -11.41 5.08 -1.16
N LYS A 26 -11.23 5.81 -0.06
CA LYS A 26 -12.18 6.81 0.43
C LYS A 26 -11.38 7.96 1.01
N SER A 27 -12.01 9.11 1.17
CA SER A 27 -11.32 10.30 1.69
C SER A 27 -10.71 10.11 3.09
N GLU A 28 -11.26 9.19 3.88
CA GLU A 28 -10.80 8.95 5.25
C GLU A 28 -9.93 7.71 5.39
N THR A 29 -9.56 7.09 4.28
CA THR A 29 -8.76 5.87 4.28
C THR A 29 -7.34 6.15 3.81
N GLN A 30 -6.37 5.70 4.60
CA GLN A 30 -4.97 5.77 4.24
C GLN A 30 -4.47 4.36 3.91
N PHE A 31 -3.60 4.27 2.91
CA PHE A 31 -2.99 3.00 2.53
C PHE A 31 -1.49 3.04 2.74
N PHE A 32 -0.97 2.00 3.37
CA PHE A 32 0.46 1.72 3.40
C PHE A 32 0.69 0.59 2.41
N LEU A 33 1.37 0.88 1.33
CA LEU A 33 1.55 -0.05 0.22
C LEU A 33 2.98 -0.57 0.23
N LEU A 34 3.14 -1.85 0.52
CA LEU A 34 4.46 -2.48 0.50
C LEU A 34 4.88 -2.69 -0.95
N VAL A 35 5.97 -2.08 -1.34
CA VAL A 35 6.46 -2.10 -2.71
C VAL A 35 7.96 -2.41 -2.72
N GLN A 36 8.37 -3.34 -3.57
CA GLN A 36 9.79 -3.60 -3.77
C GLN A 36 10.40 -2.39 -4.47
N SER A 37 11.65 -2.07 -4.12
CA SER A 37 12.30 -0.85 -4.61
C SER A 37 12.31 -0.74 -6.14
N GLU A 38 12.43 -1.86 -6.83
CA GLU A 38 12.43 -1.87 -8.30
C GLU A 38 11.08 -1.53 -8.92
N PHE A 39 10.00 -1.57 -8.14
CA PHE A 39 8.65 -1.29 -8.64
C PHE A 39 8.08 0.03 -8.13
N VAL A 40 8.87 0.86 -7.46
CA VAL A 40 8.37 2.12 -6.90
C VAL A 40 7.82 3.05 -7.99
N GLU A 41 8.51 3.16 -9.11
CA GLU A 41 8.06 4.02 -10.20
C GLU A 41 6.70 3.58 -10.74
N LYS A 42 6.56 2.28 -10.96
CA LYS A 42 5.30 1.72 -11.45
C LYS A 42 4.19 1.91 -10.42
N ALA A 43 4.53 1.74 -9.14
CA ALA A 43 3.56 1.96 -8.06
C ALA A 43 3.08 3.41 -8.04
N MET A 44 3.98 4.36 -8.23
CA MET A 44 3.60 5.78 -8.26
C MET A 44 2.66 6.09 -9.41
N GLU A 45 2.90 5.50 -10.58
CA GLU A 45 2.02 5.68 -11.71
C GLU A 45 0.63 5.14 -11.42
N GLU A 46 0.57 3.95 -10.83
CA GLU A 46 -0.69 3.31 -10.51
C GLU A 46 -1.45 4.06 -9.42
N ILE A 47 -0.74 4.54 -8.41
CA ILE A 47 -1.33 5.37 -7.35
C ILE A 47 -1.95 6.64 -7.93
N THR A 48 -1.26 7.28 -8.86
CA THR A 48 -1.75 8.50 -9.49
C THR A 48 -3.06 8.23 -10.23
N GLU A 49 -3.12 7.12 -10.95
CA GLU A 49 -4.34 6.72 -11.65
C GLU A 49 -5.49 6.42 -10.68
N ILE A 50 -5.20 5.68 -9.62
CA ILE A 50 -6.22 5.34 -8.62
C ILE A 50 -6.73 6.59 -7.93
N ALA A 51 -5.84 7.47 -7.51
CA ALA A 51 -6.22 8.70 -6.83
C ALA A 51 -7.10 9.57 -7.71
N ASP A 52 -6.76 9.67 -8.98
CA ASP A 52 -7.54 10.44 -9.94
C ASP A 52 -8.92 9.81 -10.15
N PHE A 53 -8.95 8.50 -10.35
CA PHE A 53 -10.19 7.77 -10.60
C PHE A 53 -11.16 7.82 -9.40
N THR A 54 -10.60 7.70 -8.19
CA THR A 54 -11.41 7.67 -6.97
C THR A 54 -11.62 9.04 -6.34
N ASN A 55 -10.99 10.06 -6.91
CA ASN A 55 -11.05 11.43 -6.42
C ASN A 55 -10.56 11.53 -4.97
N THR A 56 -9.45 10.86 -4.67
CA THR A 56 -8.81 10.89 -3.36
C THR A 56 -7.46 11.60 -3.46
N PRO A 57 -6.96 12.18 -2.35
CA PRO A 57 -5.66 12.85 -2.39
C PRO A 57 -4.51 11.87 -2.47
N LEU A 58 -3.44 12.26 -3.16
CA LEU A 58 -2.24 11.42 -3.26
C LEU A 58 -1.62 11.10 -1.91
N GLU A 59 -1.77 11.99 -0.95
CA GLU A 59 -1.24 11.80 0.41
C GLU A 59 -1.89 10.64 1.15
N SER A 60 -3.00 10.13 0.64
CA SER A 60 -3.66 8.94 1.22
C SER A 60 -2.88 7.66 0.94
N TYR A 61 -1.92 7.69 0.02
CA TYR A 61 -1.18 6.50 -0.41
C TYR A 61 0.29 6.65 -0.03
N VAL A 62 0.73 5.83 0.91
CA VAL A 62 2.11 5.85 1.39
C VAL A 62 2.83 4.60 0.89
N ILE A 63 3.90 4.80 0.13
CA ILE A 63 4.72 3.68 -0.32
C ILE A 63 5.71 3.34 0.78
N VAL A 64 5.74 2.05 1.13
CA VAL A 64 6.71 1.51 2.08
C VAL A 64 7.58 0.53 1.30
N GLU A 65 8.86 0.82 1.17
CA GLU A 65 9.76 -0.08 0.47
C GLU A 65 10.06 -1.30 1.33
N GLY A 66 9.90 -2.48 0.75
CA GLY A 66 10.14 -3.70 1.47
C GLY A 66 10.07 -4.92 0.57
N ASP A 67 10.24 -6.10 1.16
CA ASP A 67 10.26 -7.36 0.42
C ASP A 67 9.68 -8.45 1.32
N ILE A 68 8.59 -9.08 0.86
CA ILE A 68 7.89 -10.10 1.65
C ILE A 68 8.74 -11.34 1.92
N THR A 69 9.82 -11.53 1.19
CA THR A 69 10.72 -12.67 1.38
C THR A 69 11.73 -12.46 2.49
N LYS A 70 11.78 -11.28 3.06
CA LYS A 70 12.77 -10.92 4.08
C LYS A 70 12.14 -10.80 5.47
N PRO A 71 12.95 -10.93 6.54
CA PRO A 71 12.47 -10.70 7.89
C PRO A 71 11.88 -9.29 8.00
N ASP A 72 10.81 -9.16 8.76
CA ASP A 72 10.08 -7.90 8.93
C ASP A 72 9.71 -7.26 7.58
N LEU A 73 9.51 -8.08 6.56
CA LEU A 73 9.15 -7.64 5.21
C LEU A 73 10.19 -6.71 4.58
N GLY A 74 11.42 -6.74 5.07
CA GLY A 74 12.47 -5.84 4.59
C GLY A 74 12.17 -4.37 4.84
N ILE A 75 11.27 -4.08 5.75
CA ILE A 75 10.86 -2.71 6.07
C ILE A 75 11.82 -2.13 7.12
N ALA A 76 12.15 -0.86 6.99
CA ALA A 76 12.94 -0.17 8.00
C ALA A 76 12.19 -0.19 9.33
N LYS A 77 12.93 -0.34 10.43
CA LYS A 77 12.33 -0.48 11.76
C LYS A 77 11.36 0.67 12.09
N GLU A 78 11.72 1.88 11.73
CA GLU A 78 10.88 3.04 12.00
C GLU A 78 9.55 2.98 11.27
N ASP A 79 9.59 2.56 10.00
CA ASP A 79 8.38 2.40 9.20
C ASP A 79 7.52 1.26 9.71
N LEU A 80 8.17 0.17 10.14
CA LEU A 80 7.45 -0.97 10.68
C LEU A 80 6.68 -0.60 11.95
N GLU A 81 7.31 0.16 12.82
CA GLU A 81 6.65 0.63 14.05
C GLU A 81 5.44 1.51 13.75
N THR A 82 5.59 2.41 12.79
CA THR A 82 4.49 3.28 12.37
C THR A 82 3.32 2.46 11.82
N ILE A 83 3.62 1.49 10.97
CA ILE A 83 2.60 0.62 10.38
C ILE A 83 1.87 -0.17 11.46
N GLN A 84 2.62 -0.76 12.39
CA GLN A 84 2.04 -1.55 13.47
C GLN A 84 1.14 -0.71 14.37
N PHE A 85 1.51 0.54 14.59
CA PHE A 85 0.75 1.43 15.45
C PHE A 85 -0.51 1.96 14.77
N GLU A 86 -0.43 2.33 13.49
CA GLU A 86 -1.52 3.01 12.80
C GLU A 86 -2.44 2.12 11.98
N THR A 87 -1.99 0.92 11.63
CA THR A 87 -2.76 0.06 10.74
C THR A 87 -3.98 -0.55 11.43
N THR A 88 -5.13 -0.43 10.78
CA THR A 88 -6.37 -1.04 11.27
C THR A 88 -6.69 -2.35 10.55
N ASP A 89 -6.25 -2.50 9.30
CA ASP A 89 -6.49 -3.69 8.50
C ASP A 89 -5.26 -4.05 7.69
N VAL A 90 -5.09 -5.35 7.41
CA VAL A 90 -3.97 -5.85 6.62
C VAL A 90 -4.49 -6.78 5.53
N PHE A 91 -4.03 -6.56 4.29
CA PHE A 91 -4.32 -7.44 3.17
C PHE A 91 -3.01 -7.96 2.58
N HIS A 92 -2.85 -9.26 2.61
CA HIS A 92 -1.65 -9.95 2.13
C HIS A 92 -1.92 -10.59 0.78
N LEU A 93 -1.54 -9.92 -0.30
CA LEU A 93 -1.86 -10.37 -1.66
C LEU A 93 -0.64 -10.78 -2.49
N ALA A 94 0.54 -10.67 -1.92
CA ALA A 94 1.77 -10.85 -2.70
C ALA A 94 1.93 -12.24 -3.32
N ALA A 95 1.40 -13.26 -2.67
CA ALA A 95 1.54 -14.64 -3.14
C ALA A 95 0.88 -14.90 -4.49
N VAL A 96 -0.02 -14.02 -4.90
CA VAL A 96 -0.77 -14.20 -6.15
C VAL A 96 0.12 -14.10 -7.38
N TYR A 97 1.29 -13.51 -7.26
CA TYR A 97 2.18 -13.31 -8.40
C TYR A 97 3.01 -14.50 -8.80
N ASP A 98 3.05 -15.51 -7.99
CA ASP A 98 3.91 -16.66 -8.23
C ASP A 98 3.30 -17.68 -9.18
N LEU A 99 2.22 -17.32 -9.80
CA LEU A 99 1.49 -18.23 -10.70
C LEU A 99 2.05 -18.24 -12.12
#